data_25bc2752065f0b2999bf2fd9326961c3
#
_entry.id   25bc2752065f0b2999bf2fd9326961c3
#
_cell.length_a   1.000
_cell.length_b   1.000
_cell.length_c   1.000
_cell.angle_alpha   90.00
_cell.angle_beta   90.00
_cell.angle_gamma   90.00
#
_symmetry.space_group_name_H-M   'P 1'
#
loop_
_entity.id
_entity.type
_entity.pdbx_description
1 polymer ?
#
loop_
_entity_poly.entity_id
_entity_poly.type
_entity_poly.pdbx_seq_one_letter_code
_entity_poly.pdbx_strand_id
1 'polypeptide(L)'
;MRILVVTQHFWPENFRINDIVEGFVQDGLAVDVLCGLPNYPHGEWFDGYSADGPFEESYKGARVFRAREIPRKGNTGKTIFLNYVSWPLYAAAALKRLPGGYDAVFCFNTSPVLMCWPAVLYAKKHHVPFTNYVLDLWPENLYSVLPVKNRFMRWVAQSVSDSLYKRCDRLIAMSEPLQERLCARTDKTAAQVAVIPQYCEDFYAVPQHDAALEQRFAGRFNLVFTGTFTPAQSP
;
A
#
# COMPACT_ATOMS: atom_id res chain seq x y z
N MET A 1 11.17 -11.11 -17.30
CA MET A 1 11.53 -10.43 -16.05
C MET A 1 10.61 -10.93 -14.96
N ARG A 2 11.13 -11.21 -13.78
CA ARG A 2 10.37 -11.68 -12.62
C ARG A 2 10.43 -10.67 -11.49
N ILE A 3 9.29 -10.25 -10.97
CA ILE A 3 9.21 -9.21 -9.94
C ILE A 3 8.55 -9.73 -8.66
N LEU A 4 9.04 -9.23 -7.52
CA LEU A 4 8.39 -9.39 -6.23
C LEU A 4 7.62 -8.12 -5.90
N VAL A 5 6.31 -8.24 -5.77
CA VAL A 5 5.43 -7.18 -5.26
C VAL A 5 5.26 -7.37 -3.76
N VAL A 6 5.47 -6.31 -2.98
CA VAL A 6 5.30 -6.30 -1.52
C VAL A 6 4.25 -5.27 -1.15
N THR A 7 3.20 -5.72 -0.49
CA THR A 7 2.12 -4.84 0.01
C THR A 7 1.40 -5.51 1.16
N GLN A 8 0.93 -4.77 2.15
CA GLN A 8 0.15 -5.39 3.23
C GLN A 8 -1.23 -5.80 2.73
N HIS A 9 -1.90 -4.93 1.97
CA HIS A 9 -3.26 -5.12 1.49
C HIS A 9 -3.25 -5.58 0.04
N PHE A 10 -3.98 -6.67 -0.23
CA PHE A 10 -4.14 -7.25 -1.55
C PHE A 10 -5.49 -7.96 -1.66
N TRP A 11 -5.87 -8.34 -2.91
CA TRP A 11 -7.10 -9.10 -3.15
C TRP A 11 -7.34 -10.19 -2.07
N PRO A 12 -8.59 -10.37 -1.59
CA PRO A 12 -9.86 -9.78 -2.02
C PRO A 12 -10.16 -8.38 -1.46
N GLU A 13 -9.24 -7.76 -0.73
CA GLU A 13 -9.35 -6.35 -0.34
C GLU A 13 -9.27 -5.46 -1.59
N ASN A 14 -10.14 -4.45 -1.68
CA ASN A 14 -10.23 -3.60 -2.86
C ASN A 14 -9.17 -2.47 -2.82
N PHE A 15 -7.98 -2.77 -3.32
CA PHE A 15 -6.88 -1.82 -3.47
C PHE A 15 -6.36 -1.79 -4.91
N ARG A 16 -5.89 -0.63 -5.37
CA ARG A 16 -5.34 -0.42 -6.71
C ARG A 16 -4.19 -1.36 -7.08
N ILE A 17 -3.50 -1.88 -6.11
CA ILE A 17 -2.42 -2.85 -6.36
C ILE A 17 -2.92 -4.12 -7.06
N ASN A 18 -4.20 -4.46 -6.91
CA ASN A 18 -4.79 -5.61 -7.58
C ASN A 18 -4.72 -5.44 -9.10
N ASP A 19 -5.11 -4.26 -9.59
CA ASP A 19 -5.10 -3.94 -11.03
C ASP A 19 -3.67 -3.75 -11.55
N ILE A 20 -2.78 -3.15 -10.74
CA ILE A 20 -1.36 -3.01 -11.09
C ILE A 20 -0.70 -4.39 -11.28
N VAL A 21 -0.99 -5.34 -10.39
CA VAL A 21 -0.48 -6.72 -10.50
C VAL A 21 -1.03 -7.41 -11.73
N GLU A 22 -2.33 -7.24 -12.01
CA GLU A 22 -2.94 -7.77 -13.22
C GLU A 22 -2.27 -7.18 -14.47
N GLY A 23 -2.06 -5.86 -14.53
CA GLY A 23 -1.36 -5.20 -15.62
C GLY A 23 0.07 -5.72 -15.82
N PHE A 24 0.83 -5.91 -14.74
CA PHE A 24 2.16 -6.50 -14.84
C PHE A 24 2.15 -7.92 -15.45
N VAL A 25 1.17 -8.75 -15.08
CA VAL A 25 1.01 -10.09 -15.66
C VAL A 25 0.62 -10.01 -17.14
N GLN A 26 -0.28 -9.09 -17.51
CA GLN A 26 -0.68 -8.86 -18.91
C GLN A 26 0.48 -8.37 -19.78
N ASP A 27 1.39 -7.59 -19.20
CA ASP A 27 2.64 -7.13 -19.84
C ASP A 27 3.72 -8.25 -19.92
N GLY A 28 3.39 -9.48 -19.51
CA GLY A 28 4.27 -10.65 -19.62
C GLY A 28 5.31 -10.77 -18.50
N LEU A 29 5.16 -10.06 -17.40
CA LEU A 29 6.00 -10.22 -16.22
C LEU A 29 5.58 -11.44 -15.40
N ALA A 30 6.55 -12.18 -14.87
CA ALA A 30 6.28 -13.18 -13.84
C ALA A 30 6.18 -12.47 -12.47
N VAL A 31 5.01 -12.49 -11.87
CA VAL A 31 4.71 -11.72 -10.64
C VAL A 31 4.48 -12.65 -9.47
N ASP A 32 5.20 -12.42 -8.39
CA ASP A 32 4.91 -12.97 -7.08
C ASP A 32 4.55 -11.83 -6.12
N VAL A 33 3.48 -12.00 -5.34
CA VAL A 33 2.99 -11.01 -4.38
C VAL A 33 3.22 -11.52 -2.97
N LEU A 34 3.89 -10.74 -2.13
CA LEU A 34 3.94 -10.93 -0.68
C LEU A 34 3.00 -9.95 -0.01
N CYS A 35 1.94 -10.45 0.61
CA CYS A 35 0.91 -9.61 1.24
C CYS A 35 0.44 -10.17 2.59
N GLY A 36 -0.52 -9.48 3.22
CA GLY A 36 -1.19 -9.90 4.43
C GLY A 36 -2.35 -10.86 4.19
N LEU A 37 -2.87 -11.40 5.28
CA LEU A 37 -4.18 -12.06 5.29
C LEU A 37 -5.27 -10.97 5.27
N PRO A 38 -6.29 -11.07 4.39
CA PRO A 38 -7.24 -9.99 4.19
C PRO A 38 -8.15 -9.78 5.41
N ASN A 39 -8.15 -8.56 5.94
CA ASN A 39 -8.97 -8.16 7.08
C ASN A 39 -9.40 -6.69 7.07
N TYR A 40 -9.01 -5.92 6.08
CA TYR A 40 -9.36 -4.51 5.96
C TYR A 40 -10.72 -4.33 5.24
N PRO A 41 -11.62 -3.41 5.67
CA PRO A 41 -11.39 -2.38 6.70
C PRO A 41 -11.83 -2.77 8.10
N HIS A 42 -12.58 -3.86 8.28
CA HIS A 42 -13.30 -4.15 9.53
C HIS A 42 -12.47 -4.87 10.59
N GLY A 43 -11.28 -5.37 10.23
CA GLY A 43 -10.43 -6.17 11.12
C GLY A 43 -10.97 -7.58 11.36
N GLU A 44 -11.81 -8.06 10.46
CA GLU A 44 -12.35 -9.41 10.42
C GLU A 44 -11.84 -10.10 9.16
N TRP A 45 -11.58 -11.40 9.26
CA TRP A 45 -11.12 -12.17 8.11
C TRP A 45 -12.21 -12.25 7.05
N PHE A 46 -11.82 -12.13 5.79
CA PHE A 46 -12.71 -12.41 4.68
C PHE A 46 -13.09 -13.89 4.63
N ASP A 47 -14.20 -14.22 3.97
CA ASP A 47 -14.66 -15.59 3.78
C ASP A 47 -13.54 -16.44 3.13
N GLY A 48 -13.28 -17.61 3.71
CA GLY A 48 -12.22 -18.50 3.29
C GLY A 48 -10.84 -18.20 3.88
N TYR A 49 -10.68 -17.14 4.72
CA TYR A 49 -9.43 -16.79 5.37
C TYR A 49 -9.53 -16.88 6.89
N SER A 50 -8.39 -17.16 7.50
CA SER A 50 -8.24 -17.21 8.96
C SER A 50 -6.80 -16.92 9.37
N ALA A 51 -6.50 -16.92 10.66
CA ALA A 51 -5.13 -16.84 11.16
C ALA A 51 -4.24 -18.01 10.68
N ASP A 52 -4.83 -19.10 10.20
CA ASP A 52 -4.14 -20.31 9.73
C ASP A 52 -4.08 -20.41 8.20
N GLY A 53 -4.41 -19.35 7.49
CA GLY A 53 -4.28 -19.25 6.04
C GLY A 53 -5.59 -19.08 5.28
N PRO A 54 -5.57 -19.29 3.97
CA PRO A 54 -4.48 -19.82 3.13
C PRO A 54 -3.26 -18.90 3.06
N PHE A 55 -2.05 -19.49 2.99
CA PHE A 55 -0.80 -18.72 2.89
C PHE A 55 -0.21 -18.68 1.47
N GLU A 56 -0.73 -19.48 0.57
CA GLU A 56 -0.34 -19.51 -0.83
C GLU A 56 -1.58 -19.69 -1.71
N GLU A 57 -1.70 -18.87 -2.72
CA GLU A 57 -2.80 -18.89 -3.69
C GLU A 57 -2.37 -18.26 -5.02
N SER A 58 -3.27 -18.13 -5.98
CA SER A 58 -3.03 -17.42 -7.23
C SER A 58 -4.07 -16.34 -7.46
N TYR A 59 -3.65 -15.26 -8.10
CA TYR A 59 -4.53 -14.18 -8.52
C TYR A 59 -4.19 -13.75 -9.94
N LYS A 60 -5.09 -13.96 -10.90
CA LYS A 60 -4.97 -13.53 -12.31
C LYS A 60 -3.59 -13.80 -12.93
N GLY A 61 -3.01 -14.97 -12.64
CA GLY A 61 -1.69 -15.38 -13.15
C GLY A 61 -0.50 -15.05 -12.25
N ALA A 62 -0.66 -14.19 -11.26
CA ALA A 62 0.33 -13.97 -10.22
C ALA A 62 0.23 -15.04 -9.12
N ARG A 63 1.37 -15.41 -8.50
CA ARG A 63 1.38 -16.22 -7.28
C ARG A 63 1.33 -15.30 -6.07
N VAL A 64 0.55 -15.66 -5.08
CA VAL A 64 0.33 -14.86 -3.87
C VAL A 64 0.83 -15.62 -2.65
N PHE A 65 1.76 -15.01 -1.92
CA PHE A 65 2.30 -15.49 -0.66
C PHE A 65 1.80 -14.59 0.46
N ARG A 66 1.07 -15.15 1.41
CA ARG A 66 0.52 -14.38 2.53
C ARG A 66 1.36 -14.54 3.78
N ALA A 67 1.53 -13.46 4.49
CA ALA A 67 2.09 -13.42 5.83
C ALA A 67 0.97 -13.26 6.86
N ARG A 68 1.19 -13.80 8.05
CA ARG A 68 0.31 -13.54 9.20
C ARG A 68 0.31 -12.07 9.56
N GLU A 69 -0.72 -11.65 10.25
CA GLU A 69 -0.80 -10.34 10.89
C GLU A 69 -1.82 -10.38 12.04
N ILE A 70 -1.73 -9.43 12.92
CA ILE A 70 -2.75 -9.21 13.95
C ILE A 70 -3.82 -8.33 13.31
N PRO A 71 -5.07 -8.80 13.16
CA PRO A 71 -6.12 -8.00 12.54
C PRO A 71 -6.47 -6.78 13.40
N ARG A 72 -6.89 -5.70 12.76
CA ARG A 72 -7.25 -4.43 13.43
C ARG A 72 -8.63 -4.45 14.07
N LYS A 73 -9.01 -5.55 14.72
CA LYS A 73 -10.34 -5.76 15.30
C LYS A 73 -10.80 -4.58 16.15
N GLY A 74 -11.98 -4.04 15.87
CA GLY A 74 -12.56 -2.87 16.53
C GLY A 74 -11.89 -1.53 16.19
N ASN A 75 -10.91 -1.49 15.29
CA ASN A 75 -10.22 -0.28 14.81
C ASN A 75 -9.76 0.67 15.93
N THR A 76 -9.32 0.14 17.07
CA THR A 76 -8.74 0.94 18.14
C THR A 76 -7.30 1.31 17.83
N GLY A 77 -6.78 2.41 18.38
CA GLY A 77 -5.38 2.81 18.18
C GLY A 77 -4.38 1.69 18.53
N LYS A 78 -4.69 0.87 19.56
CA LYS A 78 -3.85 -0.28 19.94
C LYS A 78 -3.88 -1.39 18.89
N THR A 79 -5.05 -1.76 18.39
CA THR A 79 -5.18 -2.85 17.40
C THR A 79 -4.61 -2.42 16.04
N ILE A 80 -4.79 -1.17 15.64
CA ILE A 80 -4.15 -0.59 14.45
C ILE A 80 -2.63 -0.61 14.58
N PHE A 81 -2.08 -0.19 15.72
CA PHE A 81 -0.63 -0.23 15.96
C PHE A 81 -0.08 -1.65 15.91
N LEU A 82 -0.75 -2.62 16.55
CA LEU A 82 -0.34 -4.03 16.50
C LEU A 82 -0.39 -4.60 15.07
N ASN A 83 -1.42 -4.27 14.31
CA ASN A 83 -1.53 -4.63 12.89
C ASN A 83 -0.33 -4.09 12.10
N TYR A 84 -0.03 -2.79 12.25
CA TYR A 84 1.04 -2.09 11.55
C TYR A 84 2.44 -2.62 11.85
N VAL A 85 2.67 -3.16 13.04
CA VAL A 85 3.97 -3.72 13.43
C VAL A 85 4.06 -5.22 13.15
N SER A 86 2.97 -5.96 13.37
CA SER A 86 2.99 -7.42 13.23
C SER A 86 3.20 -7.88 11.80
N TRP A 87 2.49 -7.25 10.83
CA TRP A 87 2.61 -7.68 9.44
C TRP A 87 4.05 -7.59 8.90
N PRO A 88 4.78 -6.48 8.97
CA PRO A 88 6.15 -6.43 8.43
C PRO A 88 7.09 -7.45 9.09
N LEU A 89 6.89 -7.78 10.37
CA LEU A 89 7.67 -8.81 11.04
C LEU A 89 7.38 -10.21 10.49
N TYR A 90 6.11 -10.57 10.36
CA TYR A 90 5.71 -11.85 9.77
C TYR A 90 6.04 -11.93 8.28
N ALA A 91 5.91 -10.83 7.53
CA ALA A 91 6.29 -10.77 6.12
C ALA A 91 7.80 -10.94 5.94
N ALA A 92 8.63 -10.35 6.81
CA ALA A 92 10.09 -10.57 6.80
C ALA A 92 10.44 -12.04 7.05
N ALA A 93 9.72 -12.72 7.95
CA ALA A 93 9.90 -14.15 8.17
C ALA A 93 9.43 -14.98 6.96
N ALA A 94 8.35 -14.55 6.30
CA ALA A 94 7.78 -15.20 5.12
C ALA A 94 8.67 -15.10 3.87
N LEU A 95 9.62 -14.16 3.81
CA LEU A 95 10.59 -14.07 2.72
C LEU A 95 11.35 -15.38 2.46
N LYS A 96 11.50 -16.22 3.49
CA LYS A 96 12.16 -17.54 3.38
C LYS A 96 11.34 -18.56 2.56
N ARG A 97 10.03 -18.36 2.42
CA ARG A 97 9.13 -19.23 1.64
C ARG A 97 9.07 -18.85 0.18
N LEU A 98 9.56 -17.65 -0.16
CA LEU A 98 9.57 -17.20 -1.55
C LEU A 98 10.59 -17.99 -2.37
N PRO A 99 10.26 -18.33 -3.63
CA PRO A 99 11.15 -19.14 -4.47
C PRO A 99 12.44 -18.40 -4.87
N GLY A 100 12.49 -17.07 -4.71
CA GLY A 100 13.66 -16.26 -5.06
C GLY A 100 13.82 -16.02 -6.57
N GLY A 101 14.99 -15.49 -6.97
CA GLY A 101 15.30 -15.23 -8.38
C GLY A 101 14.48 -14.08 -8.97
N TYR A 102 14.16 -13.05 -8.17
CA TYR A 102 13.49 -11.85 -8.67
C TYR A 102 14.52 -10.88 -9.22
N ASP A 103 14.18 -10.26 -10.35
CA ASP A 103 14.99 -9.23 -11.01
C ASP A 103 14.81 -7.84 -10.38
N ALA A 104 13.67 -7.61 -9.73
CA ALA A 104 13.33 -6.37 -9.04
C ALA A 104 12.29 -6.58 -7.93
N VAL A 105 12.23 -5.63 -7.01
CA VAL A 105 11.20 -5.55 -5.97
C VAL A 105 10.38 -4.27 -6.18
N PHE A 106 9.08 -4.40 -6.11
CA PHE A 106 8.12 -3.30 -6.13
C PHE A 106 7.30 -3.30 -4.85
N CYS A 107 7.21 -2.17 -4.16
CA CYS A 107 6.33 -2.02 -2.99
C CYS A 107 5.22 -1.01 -3.30
N PHE A 108 3.98 -1.41 -3.05
CA PHE A 108 2.83 -0.51 -3.07
C PHE A 108 2.55 -0.08 -1.63
N ASN A 109 3.09 1.10 -1.29
CA ASN A 109 3.19 1.55 0.09
C ASN A 109 2.04 2.49 0.44
N THR A 110 0.99 1.93 1.03
CA THR A 110 -0.11 2.67 1.67
C THR A 110 0.33 3.10 3.08
N SER A 111 -0.37 2.69 4.10
CA SER A 111 -0.04 2.94 5.52
C SER A 111 0.07 1.63 6.27
N PRO A 112 1.10 1.46 7.08
CA PRO A 112 2.21 2.35 7.46
C PRO A 112 3.43 2.23 6.56
N VAL A 113 4.38 3.18 6.65
CA VAL A 113 5.66 3.07 5.92
C VAL A 113 6.43 1.78 6.22
N LEU A 114 6.24 1.19 7.41
CA LEU A 114 6.87 -0.07 7.82
C LEU A 114 6.56 -1.25 6.89
N MET A 115 5.48 -1.16 6.09
CA MET A 115 5.15 -2.23 5.14
C MET A 115 6.19 -2.40 4.03
N CYS A 116 7.02 -1.39 3.75
CA CYS A 116 8.12 -1.54 2.79
C CYS A 116 9.37 -2.24 3.38
N TRP A 117 9.42 -2.46 4.69
CA TRP A 117 10.61 -3.05 5.32
C TRP A 117 10.97 -4.46 4.81
N PRO A 118 10.03 -5.41 4.60
CA PRO A 118 10.33 -6.70 3.97
C PRO A 118 10.93 -6.55 2.57
N ALA A 119 10.44 -5.58 1.77
CA ALA A 119 10.99 -5.26 0.45
C ALA A 119 12.45 -4.79 0.56
N VAL A 120 12.75 -3.88 1.49
CA VAL A 120 14.12 -3.41 1.78
C VAL A 120 15.04 -4.57 2.16
N LEU A 121 14.56 -5.49 3.02
CA LEU A 121 15.36 -6.65 3.45
C LEU A 121 15.66 -7.57 2.26
N TYR A 122 14.66 -7.86 1.43
CA TYR A 122 14.84 -8.71 0.26
C TYR A 122 15.82 -8.08 -0.74
N ALA A 123 15.55 -6.85 -1.15
CA ALA A 123 16.35 -6.12 -2.13
C ALA A 123 17.81 -6.02 -1.70
N LYS A 124 18.07 -5.66 -0.44
CA LYS A 124 19.43 -5.58 0.12
C LYS A 124 20.14 -6.93 0.12
N LYS A 125 19.45 -8.00 0.54
CA LYS A 125 20.03 -9.35 0.62
C LYS A 125 20.41 -9.92 -0.74
N HIS A 126 19.60 -9.66 -1.75
CA HIS A 126 19.72 -10.24 -3.09
C HIS A 126 20.34 -9.27 -4.12
N HIS A 127 20.68 -8.04 -3.71
CA HIS A 127 21.27 -6.99 -4.56
C HIS A 127 20.43 -6.69 -5.80
N VAL A 128 19.11 -6.63 -5.65
CA VAL A 128 18.17 -6.32 -6.73
C VAL A 128 17.56 -4.93 -6.53
N PRO A 129 17.23 -4.20 -7.62
CA PRO A 129 16.64 -2.87 -7.52
C PRO A 129 15.29 -2.88 -6.81
N PHE A 130 15.06 -1.86 -5.99
CA PHE A 130 13.84 -1.66 -5.22
C PHE A 130 13.15 -0.34 -5.55
N THR A 131 11.93 -0.43 -6.04
CA THR A 131 11.04 0.71 -6.30
C THR A 131 9.90 0.73 -5.28
N ASN A 132 9.69 1.87 -4.61
CA ASN A 132 8.61 2.05 -3.65
C ASN A 132 7.62 3.11 -4.14
N TYR A 133 6.36 2.72 -4.37
CA TYR A 133 5.27 3.62 -4.69
C TYR A 133 4.65 4.13 -3.39
N VAL A 134 4.94 5.38 -3.05
CA VAL A 134 4.52 6.03 -1.82
C VAL A 134 3.17 6.69 -2.04
N LEU A 135 2.15 6.17 -1.39
CA LEU A 135 0.78 6.69 -1.45
C LEU A 135 0.50 7.63 -0.28
N ASP A 136 0.98 7.25 0.90
CA ASP A 136 0.86 8.02 2.12
C ASP A 136 2.22 8.47 2.63
N LEU A 137 2.40 9.78 2.82
CA LEU A 137 3.64 10.31 3.38
C LEU A 137 3.69 10.07 4.89
N TRP A 138 4.66 9.28 5.33
CA TRP A 138 4.90 8.98 6.74
C TRP A 138 6.11 9.77 7.27
N PRO A 139 6.08 10.24 8.53
CA PRO A 139 5.04 10.00 9.55
C PRO A 139 3.88 11.01 9.54
N GLU A 140 3.79 11.93 8.56
CA GLU A 140 2.77 12.98 8.51
C GLU A 140 1.35 12.38 8.56
N ASN A 141 1.11 11.31 7.81
CA ASN A 141 -0.19 10.63 7.82
C ASN A 141 -0.53 10.04 9.21
N LEU A 142 0.47 9.57 9.97
CA LEU A 142 0.26 9.14 11.35
C LEU A 142 -0.26 10.28 12.23
N TYR A 143 0.30 11.49 12.06
CA TYR A 143 -0.05 12.64 12.90
C TYR A 143 -1.43 13.21 12.59
N SER A 144 -1.96 12.99 11.38
CA SER A 144 -3.33 13.39 11.05
C SER A 144 -4.39 12.50 11.73
N VAL A 145 -4.02 11.25 12.09
CA VAL A 145 -4.92 10.29 12.71
C VAL A 145 -4.71 10.19 14.23
N LEU A 146 -3.46 10.30 14.69
CA LEU A 146 -3.09 10.15 16.10
C LEU A 146 -2.37 11.40 16.60
N PRO A 147 -2.82 12.01 17.70
CA PRO A 147 -2.19 13.20 18.27
C PRO A 147 -0.88 12.85 19.00
N VAL A 148 0.17 12.51 18.25
CA VAL A 148 1.51 12.25 18.82
C VAL A 148 2.14 13.55 19.28
N LYS A 149 2.04 13.88 20.56
CA LYS A 149 2.59 15.13 21.14
C LYS A 149 4.06 15.03 21.57
N ASN A 150 4.54 13.83 21.87
CA ASN A 150 5.89 13.60 22.34
C ASN A 150 6.92 13.83 21.21
N ARG A 151 7.84 14.78 21.42
CA ARG A 151 8.87 15.16 20.44
C ARG A 151 9.85 14.02 20.12
N PHE A 152 10.19 13.20 21.10
CA PHE A 152 11.06 12.06 20.90
C PHE A 152 10.39 10.99 20.02
N MET A 153 9.11 10.67 20.26
CA MET A 153 8.35 9.73 19.43
C MET A 153 8.22 10.25 17.99
N ARG A 154 7.99 11.54 17.81
CA ARG A 154 7.97 12.16 16.48
C ARG A 154 9.31 12.02 15.77
N TRP A 155 10.40 12.28 16.47
CA TRP A 155 11.75 12.14 15.94
C TRP A 155 12.04 10.68 15.54
N VAL A 156 11.67 9.70 16.37
CA VAL A 156 11.82 8.27 16.04
C VAL A 156 11.02 7.91 14.79
N ALA A 157 9.73 8.30 14.73
CA ALA A 157 8.88 8.02 13.58
C ALA A 157 9.43 8.65 12.29
N GLN A 158 9.93 9.88 12.36
CA GLN A 158 10.58 10.57 11.24
C GLN A 158 11.84 9.82 10.80
N SER A 159 12.73 9.49 11.74
CA SER A 159 13.99 8.82 11.45
C SER A 159 13.78 7.44 10.82
N VAL A 160 12.80 6.67 11.29
CA VAL A 160 12.43 5.37 10.72
C VAL A 160 11.91 5.55 9.29
N SER A 161 10.99 6.50 9.09
CA SER A 161 10.41 6.75 7.76
C SER A 161 11.48 7.18 6.75
N ASP A 162 12.32 8.16 7.11
CA ASP A 162 13.40 8.64 6.24
C ASP A 162 14.42 7.54 5.92
N SER A 163 14.75 6.72 6.92
CA SER A 163 15.66 5.58 6.73
C SER A 163 15.11 4.55 5.74
N LEU A 164 13.80 4.30 5.75
CA LEU A 164 13.16 3.37 4.81
C LEU A 164 13.10 3.96 3.40
N TYR A 165 12.69 5.23 3.24
CA TYR A 165 12.66 5.89 1.94
C TYR A 165 14.06 6.03 1.31
N LYS A 166 15.09 6.32 2.10
CA LYS A 166 16.49 6.40 1.62
C LYS A 166 17.02 5.09 1.05
N ARG A 167 16.53 3.94 1.56
CA ARG A 167 16.94 2.60 1.11
C ARG A 167 16.28 2.14 -0.19
N CYS A 168 15.32 2.87 -0.72
CA CYS A 168 14.75 2.60 -2.02
C CYS A 168 15.70 3.11 -3.11
N ASP A 169 15.86 2.37 -4.20
CA ASP A 169 16.62 2.86 -5.36
C ASP A 169 15.82 3.91 -6.12
N ARG A 170 14.52 3.69 -6.25
CA ARG A 170 13.56 4.61 -6.86
C ARG A 170 12.33 4.76 -5.99
N LEU A 171 11.75 5.96 -6.04
CA LEU A 171 10.46 6.26 -5.43
C LEU A 171 9.46 6.65 -6.51
N ILE A 172 8.19 6.39 -6.25
CA ILE A 172 7.09 6.91 -7.05
C ILE A 172 6.19 7.71 -6.09
N ALA A 173 5.86 8.93 -6.49
CA ALA A 173 4.96 9.83 -5.79
C ALA A 173 3.66 10.01 -6.57
N MET A 174 2.53 10.21 -5.90
CA MET A 174 1.24 10.46 -6.54
C MET A 174 1.08 11.89 -7.07
N SER A 175 1.94 12.82 -6.65
CA SER A 175 1.86 14.25 -7.00
C SER A 175 3.21 14.92 -6.89
N GLU A 176 3.36 16.06 -7.58
CA GLU A 176 4.56 16.87 -7.52
C GLU A 176 4.90 17.35 -6.09
N PRO A 177 3.95 17.84 -5.27
CA PRO A 177 4.26 18.20 -3.88
C PRO A 177 4.79 17.02 -3.04
N LEU A 178 4.32 15.80 -3.30
CA LEU A 178 4.84 14.60 -2.64
C LEU A 178 6.24 14.27 -3.12
N GLN A 179 6.51 14.40 -4.42
CA GLN A 179 7.86 14.24 -5.00
C GLN A 179 8.86 15.19 -4.34
N GLU A 180 8.53 16.48 -4.27
CA GLU A 180 9.39 17.51 -3.63
C GLU A 180 9.75 17.14 -2.20
N ARG A 181 8.74 16.72 -1.41
CA ARG A 181 8.96 16.29 -0.01
C ARG A 181 9.83 15.04 0.09
N LEU A 182 9.63 14.06 -0.78
CA LEU A 182 10.44 12.84 -0.80
C LEU A 182 11.88 13.14 -1.22
N CYS A 183 12.09 14.00 -2.23
CA CYS A 183 13.43 14.47 -2.61
C CYS A 183 14.13 15.15 -1.44
N ALA A 184 13.48 16.10 -0.78
CA ALA A 184 14.07 16.83 0.35
C ALA A 184 14.43 15.93 1.55
N ARG A 185 13.71 14.80 1.73
CA ARG A 185 13.92 13.88 2.87
C ARG A 185 14.91 12.76 2.58
N THR A 186 15.17 12.48 1.32
CA THR A 186 15.95 11.28 0.91
C THR A 186 17.26 11.60 0.20
N ASP A 187 17.53 12.87 -0.08
CA ASP A 187 18.64 13.33 -0.91
C ASP A 187 18.60 12.76 -2.35
N LYS A 188 17.40 12.32 -2.81
CA LYS A 188 17.17 11.83 -4.17
C LYS A 188 16.82 12.98 -5.11
N THR A 189 17.26 12.83 -6.35
CA THR A 189 16.90 13.76 -7.44
C THR A 189 15.48 13.48 -7.95
N ALA A 190 14.88 14.43 -8.65
CA ALA A 190 13.60 14.23 -9.32
C ALA A 190 13.63 13.07 -10.34
N ALA A 191 14.77 12.76 -10.92
CA ALA A 191 14.93 11.59 -11.80
C ALA A 191 14.81 10.23 -11.06
N GLN A 192 15.02 10.23 -9.75
CA GLN A 192 14.89 9.05 -8.90
C GLN A 192 13.54 8.95 -8.20
N VAL A 193 12.73 10.02 -8.27
CA VAL A 193 11.37 10.08 -7.70
C VAL A 193 10.38 10.43 -8.82
N ALA A 194 9.81 9.42 -9.47
CA ALA A 194 8.84 9.63 -10.54
C ALA A 194 7.50 10.13 -9.98
N VAL A 195 6.78 10.95 -10.74
CA VAL A 195 5.39 11.30 -10.42
C VAL A 195 4.47 10.43 -11.28
N ILE A 196 3.70 9.56 -10.63
CA ILE A 196 2.69 8.73 -11.27
C ILE A 196 1.41 8.87 -10.43
N PRO A 197 0.46 9.71 -10.84
CA PRO A 197 -0.82 9.84 -10.17
C PRO A 197 -1.60 8.52 -10.18
N GLN A 198 -2.52 8.36 -9.24
CA GLN A 198 -3.46 7.25 -9.33
C GLN A 198 -4.41 7.47 -10.50
N TYR A 199 -4.60 6.42 -11.28
CA TYR A 199 -5.50 6.40 -12.43
C TYR A 199 -6.95 6.14 -12.00
N CYS A 200 -7.87 6.43 -12.93
CA CYS A 200 -9.25 6.00 -12.88
C CYS A 200 -9.40 4.75 -13.76
N GLU A 201 -10.17 3.78 -13.32
CA GLU A 201 -10.42 2.56 -14.10
C GLU A 201 -11.28 2.88 -15.34
N ASP A 202 -11.03 2.17 -16.43
CA ASP A 202 -11.67 2.40 -17.73
C ASP A 202 -13.21 2.29 -17.68
N PHE A 203 -13.75 1.48 -16.77
CA PHE A 203 -15.19 1.35 -16.65
C PHE A 203 -15.89 2.65 -16.18
N TYR A 204 -15.19 3.56 -15.53
CA TYR A 204 -15.74 4.89 -15.20
C TYR A 204 -15.78 5.84 -16.40
N ALA A 205 -15.06 5.53 -17.50
CA ALA A 205 -15.13 6.30 -18.73
C ALA A 205 -16.44 6.09 -19.49
N VAL A 206 -17.17 5.03 -19.18
CA VAL A 206 -18.47 4.73 -19.80
C VAL A 206 -19.57 5.28 -18.89
N PRO A 207 -20.29 6.36 -19.29
CA PRO A 207 -21.38 6.90 -18.49
C PRO A 207 -22.45 5.85 -18.24
N GLN A 208 -22.81 5.66 -16.98
CA GLN A 208 -23.95 4.86 -16.57
C GLN A 208 -25.14 5.81 -16.35
N HIS A 209 -26.19 5.63 -17.14
CA HIS A 209 -27.42 6.42 -17.02
C HIS A 209 -28.39 5.70 -16.09
N ASP A 210 -28.71 6.33 -14.96
CA ASP A 210 -29.76 5.91 -14.05
C ASP A 210 -30.83 7.01 -13.99
N ALA A 211 -31.94 6.79 -14.71
CA ALA A 211 -33.02 7.76 -14.85
C ALA A 211 -33.61 8.15 -13.48
N ALA A 212 -33.63 7.25 -12.49
CA ALA A 212 -34.16 7.55 -11.16
C ALA A 212 -33.23 8.48 -10.38
N LEU A 213 -31.91 8.26 -10.47
CA LEU A 213 -30.92 9.15 -9.90
C LEU A 213 -30.91 10.51 -10.60
N GLU A 214 -30.95 10.53 -11.92
CA GLU A 214 -31.01 11.78 -12.70
C GLU A 214 -32.20 12.62 -12.33
N GLN A 215 -33.40 12.01 -12.24
CA GLN A 215 -34.61 12.70 -11.81
C GLN A 215 -34.54 13.21 -10.37
N ARG A 216 -33.94 12.42 -9.45
CA ARG A 216 -33.74 12.81 -8.05
C ARG A 216 -32.89 14.06 -7.88
N PHE A 217 -31.93 14.26 -8.76
CA PHE A 217 -30.97 15.38 -8.72
C PHE A 217 -31.28 16.49 -9.73
N ALA A 218 -32.33 16.36 -10.54
CA ALA A 218 -32.71 17.35 -11.55
C ALA A 218 -33.14 18.69 -10.94
N GLY A 219 -32.94 19.77 -11.71
CA GLY A 219 -33.42 21.11 -11.38
C GLY A 219 -32.68 21.82 -10.23
N ARG A 220 -31.52 21.32 -9.80
CA ARG A 220 -30.70 21.97 -8.76
C ARG A 220 -29.20 21.78 -9.03
N PHE A 221 -28.37 22.64 -8.44
CA PHE A 221 -26.94 22.43 -8.42
C PHE A 221 -26.60 21.42 -7.30
N ASN A 222 -25.98 20.32 -7.69
CA ASN A 222 -25.66 19.23 -6.77
C ASN A 222 -24.16 19.27 -6.43
N LEU A 223 -23.84 19.39 -5.14
CA LEU A 223 -22.50 19.17 -4.62
C LEU A 223 -22.45 17.77 -3.99
N VAL A 224 -21.67 16.88 -4.60
CA VAL A 224 -21.61 15.48 -4.19
C VAL A 224 -20.22 15.16 -3.67
N PHE A 225 -20.14 14.60 -2.46
CA PHE A 225 -18.91 14.02 -1.91
C PHE A 225 -19.08 12.49 -1.85
N THR A 226 -18.15 11.78 -2.51
CA THR A 226 -18.08 10.31 -2.46
C THR A 226 -16.83 9.91 -1.72
N GLY A 227 -16.97 9.37 -0.50
CA GLY A 227 -15.83 9.01 0.34
C GLY A 227 -16.22 8.84 1.79
N THR A 228 -15.24 8.53 2.62
CA THR A 228 -15.42 8.40 4.07
C THR A 228 -15.15 9.74 4.75
N PHE A 229 -16.10 10.22 5.55
CA PHE A 229 -15.88 11.41 6.36
C PHE A 229 -14.92 11.11 7.51
N THR A 230 -13.69 11.59 7.40
CA THR A 230 -12.67 11.45 8.45
C THR A 230 -12.02 12.81 8.72
N PRO A 231 -11.50 13.04 9.96
CA PRO A 231 -10.75 14.26 10.27
C PRO A 231 -9.53 14.50 9.35
N ALA A 232 -8.95 13.41 8.82
CA ALA A 232 -7.81 13.49 7.91
C ALA A 232 -8.18 14.04 6.53
N GLN A 233 -9.41 13.87 6.09
CA GLN A 233 -9.88 14.32 4.77
C GLN A 233 -10.52 15.70 4.82
N SER A 234 -10.93 16.16 6.00
CA SER A 234 -11.50 17.52 6.24
C SER A 234 -12.47 17.99 5.16
N PRO A 235 -13.47 17.15 4.77
CA PRO A 235 -14.44 17.53 3.74
C PRO A 235 -15.38 18.61 4.20
#